data_4e5df68f7dead0c32ffe7dbb9e46ab4b
#
_entry.id   4e5df68f7dead0c32ffe7dbb9e46ab4b
#
_cell.length_a   1.000
_cell.length_b   1.000
_cell.length_c   1.000
_cell.angle_alpha   90.00
_cell.angle_beta   90.00
_cell.angle_gamma   90.00
#
_symmetry.space_group_name_H-M   'P 1'
#
loop_
_entity.id
_entity.type
_entity.pdbx_description
1 polymer ?
#
loop_
_entity_poly.entity_id
_entity_poly.type
_entity_poly.pdbx_seq_one_letter_code
_entity_poly.pdbx_strand_id
1 'polypeptide(L)'
;IITTNADAARSVFAIDIDGDGDIDVLVASNRDDTVAWWENNGSESFTQHIITSSSDQPRKVLAIDLEGDGDIDVLSVYYGDDTVAWWENNGSESFTEHTLTTSANGAIDVFAIDVDGDGDIDVLSAASSDNTFSWWENNGSESFTEHIITNSATGANVVYATDIDNDGDIDV
;
A
#
# COMPACT_ATOMS: atom_id res chain seq x y z
N ILE A 1 -22.07 0.09 10.90
CA ILE A 1 -20.75 0.42 11.52
C ILE A 1 -19.93 -0.86 11.45
N ILE A 2 -18.79 -0.81 10.76
CA ILE A 2 -17.88 -1.94 10.65
C ILE A 2 -17.13 -2.11 11.98
N THR A 3 -16.52 -1.04 12.48
CA THR A 3 -15.76 -1.05 13.73
C THR A 3 -15.84 0.31 14.45
N THR A 4 -15.59 0.32 15.75
CA THR A 4 -15.33 1.51 16.56
C THR A 4 -13.93 1.47 17.18
N ASN A 5 -13.12 0.48 16.82
CA ASN A 5 -11.82 0.19 17.43
C ASN A 5 -10.63 0.62 16.57
N ALA A 6 -10.86 1.23 15.40
CA ALA A 6 -9.80 1.78 14.57
C ALA A 6 -9.47 3.22 15.01
N ASP A 7 -8.54 3.40 15.96
CA ASP A 7 -8.21 4.75 16.50
C ASP A 7 -7.39 5.54 15.47
N ALA A 8 -7.91 6.70 15.10
CA ALA A 8 -7.36 7.59 14.09
C ALA A 8 -7.12 6.89 12.74
N ALA A 9 -8.11 6.13 12.25
CA ALA A 9 -8.07 5.58 10.90
C ALA A 9 -7.71 6.67 9.87
N ARG A 10 -6.69 6.41 9.06
CA ARG A 10 -6.13 7.36 8.08
C ARG A 10 -6.43 6.98 6.65
N SER A 11 -6.43 5.70 6.37
CA SER A 11 -6.70 5.15 5.05
C SER A 11 -7.67 4.00 5.16
N VAL A 12 -8.54 3.90 4.17
CA VAL A 12 -9.45 2.77 3.97
C VAL A 12 -9.39 2.37 2.50
N PHE A 13 -9.39 1.08 2.25
CA PHE A 13 -9.48 0.51 0.90
C PHE A 13 -10.49 -0.63 0.92
N ALA A 14 -11.20 -0.85 -0.17
CA ALA A 14 -12.24 -1.87 -0.28
C ALA A 14 -11.97 -2.78 -1.47
N ILE A 15 -11.81 -4.07 -1.20
CA ILE A 15 -11.52 -5.12 -2.18
C ILE A 15 -11.87 -6.48 -1.56
N ASP A 16 -12.12 -7.47 -2.39
CA ASP A 16 -12.22 -8.87 -2.01
C ASP A 16 -10.78 -9.40 -1.75
N ILE A 17 -10.38 -9.53 -0.48
CA ILE A 17 -9.00 -9.90 -0.09
C ILE A 17 -8.81 -11.42 -0.08
N ASP A 18 -9.86 -12.17 0.29
CA ASP A 18 -9.79 -13.63 0.45
C ASP A 18 -10.35 -14.41 -0.76
N GLY A 19 -10.89 -13.69 -1.75
CA GLY A 19 -11.38 -14.28 -2.99
C GLY A 19 -12.75 -14.98 -2.86
N ASP A 20 -13.52 -14.68 -1.80
CA ASP A 20 -14.83 -15.28 -1.57
C ASP A 20 -15.98 -14.62 -2.37
N GLY A 21 -15.71 -13.47 -2.98
CA GLY A 21 -16.63 -12.69 -3.81
C GLY A 21 -17.34 -11.56 -3.07
N ASP A 22 -17.13 -11.41 -1.78
CA ASP A 22 -17.67 -10.34 -0.96
C ASP A 22 -16.59 -9.25 -0.75
N ILE A 23 -16.97 -7.99 -0.74
CA ILE A 23 -15.99 -6.89 -0.60
C ILE A 23 -15.66 -6.65 0.85
N ASP A 24 -14.37 -6.72 1.17
CA ASP A 24 -13.77 -6.47 2.47
C ASP A 24 -13.33 -5.03 2.64
N VAL A 25 -12.89 -4.70 3.84
CA VAL A 25 -12.42 -3.36 4.18
C VAL A 25 -11.05 -3.41 4.85
N LEU A 26 -10.03 -2.90 4.16
CA LEU A 26 -8.67 -2.72 4.65
C LEU A 26 -8.50 -1.34 5.28
N VAL A 27 -7.82 -1.24 6.41
CA VAL A 27 -7.66 0.03 7.17
C VAL A 27 -6.25 0.18 7.73
N ALA A 28 -5.71 1.40 7.63
CA ALA A 28 -4.56 1.86 8.41
C ALA A 28 -5.04 2.69 9.61
N SER A 29 -4.76 2.24 10.83
CA SER A 29 -5.10 2.90 12.08
C SER A 29 -3.86 3.50 12.73
N ASN A 30 -3.72 4.83 12.60
CA ASN A 30 -2.48 5.55 12.89
C ASN A 30 -2.08 5.54 14.38
N ARG A 31 -3.04 5.58 15.32
CA ARG A 31 -2.74 5.59 16.76
C ARG A 31 -2.69 4.22 17.40
N ASP A 32 -3.22 3.23 16.71
CA ASP A 32 -3.17 1.83 17.14
C ASP A 32 -1.95 1.11 16.57
N ASP A 33 -1.17 1.79 15.72
CA ASP A 33 -0.02 1.24 14.99
C ASP A 33 -0.38 -0.04 14.22
N THR A 34 -1.64 -0.08 13.70
CA THR A 34 -2.24 -1.29 13.16
C THR A 34 -2.62 -1.11 11.69
N VAL A 35 -2.28 -2.12 10.89
CA VAL A 35 -2.88 -2.40 9.59
C VAL A 35 -3.71 -3.67 9.75
N ALA A 36 -4.99 -3.58 9.41
CA ALA A 36 -5.93 -4.69 9.54
C ALA A 36 -6.97 -4.64 8.43
N TRP A 37 -7.57 -5.79 8.15
CA TRP A 37 -8.73 -5.87 7.28
C TRP A 37 -9.91 -6.47 8.02
N TRP A 38 -11.11 -6.18 7.53
CA TRP A 38 -12.36 -6.69 8.04
C TRP A 38 -13.01 -7.51 6.95
N GLU A 39 -12.96 -8.84 7.10
CA GLU A 39 -13.62 -9.82 6.27
C GLU A 39 -15.12 -9.63 6.34
N ASN A 40 -15.76 -9.46 5.19
CA ASN A 40 -17.22 -9.40 5.01
C ASN A 40 -17.75 -10.80 4.67
N ASN A 41 -18.64 -11.32 5.46
CA ASN A 41 -19.22 -12.66 5.24
C ASN A 41 -20.43 -12.67 4.29
N GLY A 42 -20.60 -11.67 3.44
CA GLY A 42 -21.72 -11.55 2.52
C GLY A 42 -23.08 -11.21 3.16
N SER A 43 -23.10 -11.01 4.48
CA SER A 43 -24.30 -10.66 5.24
C SER A 43 -24.12 -9.39 6.08
N GLU A 44 -23.20 -8.51 5.65
CA GLU A 44 -22.85 -7.25 6.33
C GLU A 44 -22.33 -7.47 7.78
N SER A 45 -21.76 -8.65 8.05
CA SER A 45 -21.06 -8.95 9.31
C SER A 45 -19.56 -9.02 9.04
N PHE A 46 -18.79 -8.28 9.83
CA PHE A 46 -17.37 -8.09 9.63
C PHE A 46 -16.55 -8.73 10.75
N THR A 47 -15.52 -9.48 10.37
CA THR A 47 -14.53 -10.09 11.28
C THR A 47 -13.19 -9.39 11.08
N GLN A 48 -12.52 -8.98 12.16
CA GLN A 48 -11.22 -8.31 12.08
C GLN A 48 -10.08 -9.33 11.96
N HIS A 49 -9.20 -9.11 11.00
CA HIS A 49 -7.92 -9.80 10.82
C HIS A 49 -6.79 -8.76 10.88
N ILE A 50 -5.83 -8.96 11.78
CA ILE A 50 -4.69 -8.05 11.93
C ILE A 50 -3.56 -8.53 11.04
N ILE A 51 -3.12 -7.67 10.09
CA ILE A 51 -1.93 -7.90 9.28
C ILE A 51 -0.70 -7.57 10.12
N THR A 52 -0.66 -6.39 10.73
CA THR A 52 0.40 -5.98 11.67
C THR A 52 -0.13 -5.04 12.75
N SER A 53 0.51 -5.07 13.92
CA SER A 53 0.27 -4.15 15.04
C SER A 53 1.58 -3.57 15.57
N SER A 54 2.60 -3.48 14.72
CA SER A 54 3.94 -3.00 15.07
C SER A 54 4.49 -1.94 14.12
N SER A 55 3.65 -1.38 13.24
CA SER A 55 4.03 -0.32 12.30
C SER A 55 3.74 1.05 12.90
N ASP A 56 4.78 1.85 13.17
CA ASP A 56 4.60 3.17 13.79
C ASP A 56 3.90 4.14 12.84
N GLN A 57 2.70 4.56 13.21
CA GLN A 57 1.87 5.53 12.52
C GLN A 57 1.57 5.19 11.04
N PRO A 58 0.90 4.06 10.73
CA PRO A 58 0.52 3.75 9.35
C PRO A 58 -0.41 4.86 8.78
N ARG A 59 -0.13 5.26 7.54
CA ARG A 59 -0.80 6.40 6.89
C ARG A 59 -1.65 6.01 5.70
N LYS A 60 -1.18 5.09 4.90
CA LYS A 60 -1.85 4.65 3.69
C LYS A 60 -1.82 3.14 3.59
N VAL A 61 -2.90 2.58 3.10
CA VAL A 61 -3.00 1.20 2.64
C VAL A 61 -3.57 1.17 1.23
N LEU A 62 -3.09 0.23 0.46
CA LEU A 62 -3.56 -0.14 -0.87
C LEU A 62 -3.50 -1.66 -0.95
N ALA A 63 -4.37 -2.28 -1.73
CA ALA A 63 -4.34 -3.71 -1.97
C ALA A 63 -4.38 -4.00 -3.47
N ILE A 64 -3.52 -4.92 -3.91
CA ILE A 64 -3.30 -5.31 -5.30
C ILE A 64 -2.55 -6.64 -5.33
N ASP A 65 -2.76 -7.46 -6.35
CA ASP A 65 -1.89 -8.59 -6.68
C ASP A 65 -0.56 -8.03 -7.24
N LEU A 66 0.49 -7.99 -6.40
CA LEU A 66 1.75 -7.31 -6.71
C LEU A 66 2.72 -8.20 -7.49
N GLU A 67 2.75 -9.50 -7.19
CA GLU A 67 3.62 -10.47 -7.84
C GLU A 67 2.93 -11.29 -8.93
N GLY A 68 1.62 -11.10 -9.15
CA GLY A 68 0.89 -11.73 -10.24
C GLY A 68 0.53 -13.19 -10.00
N ASP A 69 0.43 -13.63 -8.74
CA ASP A 69 0.08 -14.99 -8.36
C ASP A 69 -1.43 -15.23 -8.21
N GLY A 70 -2.22 -14.14 -8.20
CA GLY A 70 -3.67 -14.11 -8.12
C GLY A 70 -4.20 -13.84 -6.72
N ASP A 71 -3.36 -13.77 -5.71
CA ASP A 71 -3.73 -13.42 -4.35
C ASP A 71 -3.58 -11.91 -4.12
N ILE A 72 -4.39 -11.32 -3.27
CA ILE A 72 -4.37 -9.87 -3.06
C ILE A 72 -3.43 -9.51 -1.91
N ASP A 73 -2.38 -8.76 -2.23
CA ASP A 73 -1.38 -8.24 -1.31
C ASP A 73 -1.77 -6.88 -0.74
N VAL A 74 -1.05 -6.45 0.28
CA VAL A 74 -1.27 -5.16 0.93
C VAL A 74 0.00 -4.32 0.91
N LEU A 75 -0.07 -3.13 0.30
CA LEU A 75 0.95 -2.08 0.39
C LEU A 75 0.62 -1.12 1.54
N SER A 76 1.62 -0.72 2.31
CA SER A 76 1.45 0.26 3.37
C SER A 76 2.69 1.14 3.56
N VAL A 77 2.46 2.36 4.03
CA VAL A 77 3.53 3.28 4.44
C VAL A 77 3.36 3.66 5.90
N TYR A 78 4.49 3.75 6.62
CA TYR A 78 4.55 4.05 8.04
C TYR A 78 5.32 5.36 8.25
N TYR A 79 4.60 6.37 8.73
CA TYR A 79 5.14 7.72 8.89
C TYR A 79 6.19 7.81 10.01
N GLY A 80 5.98 7.06 11.09
CA GLY A 80 6.87 7.07 12.24
C GLY A 80 8.13 6.24 12.04
N ASP A 81 8.04 5.17 11.24
CA ASP A 81 9.16 4.27 10.92
C ASP A 81 9.87 4.63 9.61
N ASP A 82 9.42 5.68 8.91
CA ASP A 82 9.98 6.10 7.61
C ASP A 82 9.96 4.97 6.56
N THR A 83 8.97 4.07 6.65
CA THR A 83 8.97 2.79 5.94
C THR A 83 7.94 2.77 4.82
N VAL A 84 8.35 2.17 3.70
CA VAL A 84 7.47 1.66 2.64
C VAL A 84 7.61 0.15 2.64
N ALA A 85 6.49 -0.57 2.79
CA ALA A 85 6.47 -2.02 2.83
C ALA A 85 5.25 -2.59 2.10
N TRP A 86 5.35 -3.84 1.70
CA TRP A 86 4.22 -4.63 1.25
C TRP A 86 4.14 -5.94 2.05
N TRP A 87 2.96 -6.52 2.05
CA TRP A 87 2.64 -7.74 2.76
C TRP A 87 2.12 -8.74 1.75
N GLU A 88 2.95 -9.71 1.41
CA GLU A 88 2.64 -10.84 0.53
C GLU A 88 1.58 -11.72 1.19
N ASN A 89 0.46 -11.90 0.50
CA ASN A 89 -0.57 -12.86 0.88
C ASN A 89 -0.28 -14.21 0.21
N ASN A 90 -0.27 -15.28 0.96
CA ASN A 90 0.01 -16.63 0.43
C ASN A 90 -1.25 -17.39 -0.02
N GLY A 91 -2.35 -16.70 -0.27
CA GLY A 91 -3.63 -17.29 -0.65
C GLY A 91 -4.35 -18.02 0.49
N SER A 92 -3.90 -17.84 1.72
CA SER A 92 -4.52 -18.42 2.92
C SER A 92 -4.58 -17.38 4.05
N GLU A 93 -4.71 -16.10 3.70
CA GLU A 93 -4.81 -14.95 4.62
C GLU A 93 -3.61 -14.83 5.58
N SER A 94 -2.47 -15.40 5.19
CA SER A 94 -1.22 -15.30 5.95
C SER A 94 -0.28 -14.36 5.24
N PHE A 95 0.04 -13.24 5.90
CA PHE A 95 0.81 -12.16 5.35
C PHE A 95 2.27 -12.19 5.78
N THR A 96 3.20 -12.01 4.83
CA THR A 96 4.64 -11.90 5.06
C THR A 96 5.11 -10.49 4.71
N GLU A 97 5.82 -9.80 5.62
CA GLU A 97 6.31 -8.45 5.37
C GLU A 97 7.56 -8.46 4.49
N HIS A 98 7.52 -7.61 3.45
CA HIS A 98 8.65 -7.26 2.60
C HIS A 98 8.85 -5.74 2.65
N THR A 99 9.99 -5.31 3.16
CA THR A 99 10.32 -3.88 3.27
C THR A 99 11.03 -3.39 2.02
N LEU A 100 10.46 -2.40 1.32
CA LEU A 100 11.12 -1.72 0.21
C LEU A 100 12.21 -0.78 0.74
N THR A 101 11.88 0.02 1.75
CA THR A 101 12.83 0.94 2.39
C THR A 101 12.41 1.29 3.82
N THR A 102 13.39 1.65 4.66
CA THR A 102 13.22 2.28 5.98
C THR A 102 13.81 3.69 6.01
N SER A 103 13.90 4.34 4.85
CA SER A 103 14.56 5.65 4.70
C SER A 103 13.68 6.68 3.98
N ALA A 104 12.37 6.39 3.77
CA ALA A 104 11.41 7.32 3.21
C ALA A 104 10.87 8.25 4.30
N ASN A 105 11.67 9.26 4.71
CA ASN A 105 11.38 10.06 5.90
C ASN A 105 10.02 10.77 5.81
N GLY A 106 9.12 10.38 6.71
CA GLY A 106 7.74 10.82 6.72
C GLY A 106 6.92 10.23 5.55
N ALA A 107 7.07 8.93 5.27
CA ALA A 107 6.29 8.22 4.27
C ALA A 107 4.78 8.42 4.52
N ILE A 108 4.05 8.88 3.50
CA ILE A 108 2.67 9.34 3.69
C ILE A 108 1.68 8.78 2.68
N ASP A 109 2.12 8.48 1.47
CA ASP A 109 1.27 7.91 0.41
C ASP A 109 2.02 6.89 -0.43
N VAL A 110 1.27 5.93 -0.96
CA VAL A 110 1.75 4.87 -1.85
C VAL A 110 0.71 4.63 -2.94
N PHE A 111 1.18 4.34 -4.14
CA PHE A 111 0.38 3.95 -5.29
C PHE A 111 1.09 2.82 -6.03
N ALA A 112 0.34 1.98 -6.75
CA ALA A 112 0.90 0.86 -7.49
C ALA A 112 0.31 0.79 -8.89
N ILE A 113 1.19 0.65 -9.88
CA ILE A 113 0.87 0.52 -11.30
C ILE A 113 2.14 0.06 -12.04
N ASP A 114 1.99 -0.64 -13.16
CA ASP A 114 3.09 -0.86 -14.12
C ASP A 114 3.46 0.48 -14.76
N VAL A 115 4.60 1.07 -14.35
CA VAL A 115 5.03 2.41 -14.75
C VAL A 115 5.76 2.37 -16.10
N ASP A 116 6.57 1.34 -16.35
CA ASP A 116 7.43 1.26 -17.53
C ASP A 116 6.90 0.34 -18.64
N GLY A 117 5.76 -0.32 -18.39
CA GLY A 117 5.06 -1.14 -19.38
C GLY A 117 5.68 -2.52 -19.59
N ASP A 118 6.43 -3.03 -18.60
CA ASP A 118 7.07 -4.36 -18.69
C ASP A 118 6.15 -5.50 -18.24
N GLY A 119 5.02 -5.18 -17.61
CA GLY A 119 3.98 -6.08 -17.15
C GLY A 119 4.04 -6.40 -15.66
N ASP A 120 5.06 -5.96 -14.95
CA ASP A 120 5.22 -6.11 -13.51
C ASP A 120 4.66 -4.87 -12.79
N ILE A 121 4.04 -5.04 -11.64
CA ILE A 121 3.47 -3.91 -10.91
C ILE A 121 4.56 -3.22 -10.08
N ASP A 122 4.75 -1.94 -10.33
CA ASP A 122 5.67 -1.07 -9.62
C ASP A 122 5.00 -0.35 -8.46
N VAL A 123 5.83 0.25 -7.58
CA VAL A 123 5.37 1.04 -6.45
C VAL A 123 5.85 2.48 -6.55
N LEU A 124 4.95 3.43 -6.35
CA LEU A 124 5.26 4.85 -6.20
C LEU A 124 5.08 5.26 -4.74
N SER A 125 5.96 6.09 -4.20
CA SER A 125 5.85 6.57 -2.82
C SER A 125 6.07 8.08 -2.70
N ALA A 126 5.38 8.68 -1.72
CA ALA A 126 5.57 10.06 -1.31
C ALA A 126 6.12 10.12 0.12
N ALA A 127 7.26 10.82 0.31
CA ALA A 127 7.90 11.05 1.59
C ALA A 127 7.90 12.56 1.91
N SER A 128 7.04 12.97 2.85
CA SER A 128 6.72 14.38 3.08
C SER A 128 7.83 15.16 3.77
N SER A 129 8.62 14.51 4.63
CA SER A 129 9.73 15.15 5.35
C SER A 129 10.98 15.24 4.49
N ASP A 130 11.17 14.31 3.55
CA ASP A 130 12.27 14.34 2.58
C ASP A 130 11.93 15.15 1.32
N ASN A 131 10.68 15.56 1.16
CA ASN A 131 10.18 16.22 -0.06
C ASN A 131 10.40 15.38 -1.32
N THR A 132 10.29 14.05 -1.20
CA THR A 132 10.67 13.08 -2.23
C THR A 132 9.44 12.36 -2.77
N PHE A 133 9.42 12.19 -4.10
CA PHE A 133 8.66 11.17 -4.78
C PHE A 133 9.64 10.15 -5.35
N SER A 134 9.40 8.86 -5.07
CA SER A 134 10.19 7.75 -5.60
C SER A 134 9.32 6.77 -6.36
N TRP A 135 9.90 6.18 -7.38
CA TRP A 135 9.43 5.00 -8.09
C TRP A 135 10.31 3.81 -7.73
N TRP A 136 9.69 2.72 -7.37
CA TRP A 136 10.30 1.44 -7.03
C TRP A 136 9.98 0.48 -8.15
N GLU A 137 10.90 0.36 -9.12
CA GLU A 137 10.81 -0.54 -10.27
C GLU A 137 10.88 -1.99 -9.78
N ASN A 138 9.83 -2.75 -10.07
CA ASN A 138 9.78 -4.19 -9.84
C ASN A 138 10.39 -4.91 -11.05
N ASN A 139 11.21 -5.92 -10.82
CA ASN A 139 11.85 -6.70 -11.88
C ASN A 139 11.14 -8.05 -12.15
N GLY A 140 9.90 -8.22 -11.67
CA GLY A 140 9.13 -9.45 -11.79
C GLY A 140 9.64 -10.61 -10.92
N SER A 141 10.48 -10.31 -9.94
CA SER A 141 11.02 -11.30 -8.99
C SER A 141 11.10 -10.71 -7.58
N GLU A 142 10.13 -9.85 -7.23
CA GLU A 142 9.99 -9.19 -5.93
C GLU A 142 11.22 -8.37 -5.50
N SER A 143 12.05 -7.99 -6.48
CA SER A 143 13.23 -7.16 -6.24
C SER A 143 13.01 -5.77 -6.79
N PHE A 144 13.00 -4.79 -5.91
CA PHE A 144 12.69 -3.40 -6.22
C PHE A 144 13.95 -2.54 -6.30
N THR A 145 13.99 -1.68 -7.33
CA THR A 145 15.06 -0.68 -7.52
C THR A 145 14.47 0.73 -7.36
N GLU A 146 15.04 1.53 -6.46
CA GLU A 146 14.57 2.91 -6.26
C GLU A 146 15.05 3.85 -7.37
N HIS A 147 14.11 4.61 -7.94
CA HIS A 147 14.35 5.73 -8.82
C HIS A 147 13.72 6.99 -8.20
N ILE A 148 14.55 7.97 -7.87
CA ILE A 148 14.04 9.24 -7.34
C ILE A 148 13.48 10.07 -8.49
N ILE A 149 12.16 10.30 -8.51
CA ILE A 149 11.51 11.19 -9.47
C ILE A 149 11.87 12.63 -9.15
N THR A 150 11.75 13.03 -7.88
CA THR A 150 12.19 14.34 -7.39
C THR A 150 12.46 14.29 -5.89
N ASN A 151 13.39 15.11 -5.41
CA ASN A 151 13.68 15.33 -3.99
C ASN A 151 13.50 16.80 -3.58
N SER A 152 12.74 17.57 -4.34
CA SER A 152 12.48 19.00 -4.12
C SER A 152 10.99 19.36 -4.09
N ALA A 153 10.10 18.37 -4.00
CA ALA A 153 8.67 18.55 -3.88
C ALA A 153 8.29 18.88 -2.42
N THR A 154 8.44 20.14 -2.03
CA THR A 154 8.20 20.56 -0.64
C THR A 154 6.83 20.13 -0.14
N GLY A 155 6.82 19.25 0.89
CA GLY A 155 5.62 18.68 1.46
C GLY A 155 4.96 17.67 0.54
N ALA A 156 5.73 16.81 -0.15
CA ALA A 156 5.22 15.68 -0.92
C ALA A 156 4.17 14.94 -0.10
N ASN A 157 2.95 14.81 -0.58
CA ASN A 157 1.83 14.36 0.23
C ASN A 157 0.95 13.30 -0.43
N VAL A 158 0.81 13.34 -1.74
CA VAL A 158 0.00 12.38 -2.51
C VAL A 158 0.75 12.07 -3.80
N VAL A 159 0.80 10.81 -4.18
CA VAL A 159 1.31 10.34 -5.47
C VAL A 159 0.20 9.60 -6.22
N TYR A 160 0.13 9.83 -7.51
CA TYR A 160 -0.79 9.15 -8.40
C TYR A 160 -0.16 9.07 -9.78
N ALA A 161 -0.44 8.00 -10.51
CA ALA A 161 0.07 7.82 -11.86
C ALA A 161 -1.03 7.32 -12.80
N THR A 162 -0.99 7.82 -14.02
CA THR A 162 -1.86 7.43 -15.12
C THR A 162 -1.32 8.00 -16.42
N ASP A 163 -1.71 7.45 -17.57
CA ASP A 163 -1.48 8.09 -18.87
C ASP A 163 -2.38 9.36 -18.96
N ILE A 164 -1.78 10.54 -18.74
CA ILE A 164 -2.51 11.82 -18.70
C ILE A 164 -2.76 12.38 -20.12
N ASP A 165 -1.82 12.19 -21.04
CA ASP A 165 -1.88 12.79 -22.38
C ASP A 165 -2.27 11.78 -23.48
N ASN A 166 -2.50 10.51 -23.13
CA ASN A 166 -2.89 9.39 -23.98
C ASN A 166 -1.83 9.05 -25.04
N ASP A 167 -0.56 9.13 -24.68
CA ASP A 167 0.55 8.69 -25.55
C ASP A 167 0.96 7.23 -25.32
N GLY A 168 0.44 6.59 -24.29
CA GLY A 168 0.64 5.20 -23.93
C GLY A 168 1.66 4.99 -22.81
N ASP A 169 2.35 6.04 -22.39
CA ASP A 169 3.29 6.00 -21.27
C ASP A 169 2.60 6.47 -19.98
N ILE A 170 3.05 5.98 -18.82
CA ILE A 170 2.48 6.38 -17.52
C ILE A 170 3.16 7.63 -17.00
N ASP A 171 2.36 8.66 -16.71
CA ASP A 171 2.77 9.91 -16.09
C ASP A 171 2.60 9.86 -14.57
N VAL A 172 3.45 10.59 -13.81
CA VAL A 172 3.44 10.65 -12.34
C VAL A 172 3.23 12.09 -11.85
#